data_34bb715bba33421059a63f4e823475e2
#
_entry.id   34bb715bba33421059a63f4e823475e2
#
_cell.length_a   1.000
_cell.length_b   1.000
_cell.length_c   1.000
_cell.angle_alpha   90.00
_cell.angle_beta   90.00
_cell.angle_gamma   90.00
#
_symmetry.space_group_name_H-M   'P 1'
#
loop_
_entity.id
_entity.type
_entity.pdbx_description
1 polymer ?
#
loop_
_entity_poly.entity_id
_entity_poly.type
_entity_poly.pdbx_seq_one_letter_code
_entity_poly.pdbx_strand_id
1 'polypeptide(L)'
;ERDTGHTGNFFNILWSLPGVAQSGPNATGAWMQEFGAWYFDLARRWDGSFPHQGPPEVDGDSYEGWDCTGGYLLAYAMPLKKIYLTGKHPGVAPQLAVAAAQALILDGRGWSNKDRNIAYDKLSEDQLFERLGSWSPVVRERAAMALARRKEVPIPPLLKMLESAALDSRYGACQALIALRGRGAPAIETLRKSLAERDLWLRIKAAEALASIGIPAMQTVPELLTLLAQVDKENDPRGMQQRYLCFALFDSGGEHGVGMLNRSLDGVNRELLDQAVRAGLKNQDGRARGAIGSVYWNLSAEDLKPLLPDIYQAIVEPAPSGEMFADSIRVEGLRLLAKLRIEEGIGACVKYTRDQNPWDSQERTPELMKILLSYGAHAKSVIPELTKIADYFEKEEKNFPKELMIMKAKCVRETIRAIEASTESPELIRLK
;
A
#
# COMPACT_ATOMS: atom_id res chain seq x y z
N GLU A 1 -12.19 -15.81 -3.09
CA GLU A 1 -10.77 -15.73 -2.73
C GLU A 1 -10.08 -17.10 -2.60
N ARG A 2 -10.84 -18.18 -2.61
CA ARG A 2 -10.28 -19.52 -2.60
C ARG A 2 -9.32 -19.77 -3.78
N ASP A 3 -9.65 -19.22 -4.93
CA ASP A 3 -8.97 -19.47 -6.20
C ASP A 3 -7.97 -18.36 -6.58
N THR A 4 -7.77 -17.38 -5.72
CA THR A 4 -6.95 -16.23 -6.03
C THR A 4 -6.23 -15.70 -4.81
N GLY A 5 -5.06 -15.20 -5.02
CA GLY A 5 -4.19 -14.67 -3.99
C GLY A 5 -2.88 -15.41 -3.94
N HIS A 6 -1.85 -14.68 -3.60
CA HIS A 6 -0.46 -15.12 -3.62
C HIS A 6 -0.20 -16.41 -2.81
N THR A 7 -0.97 -16.64 -1.76
CA THR A 7 -0.82 -17.79 -0.86
C THR A 7 -2.08 -18.65 -0.77
N GLY A 8 -2.99 -18.45 -1.71
CA GLY A 8 -4.23 -19.20 -1.81
C GLY A 8 -5.08 -19.20 -0.55
N ASN A 9 -5.87 -20.24 -0.38
CA ASN A 9 -6.83 -20.37 0.73
C ASN A 9 -6.18 -20.65 2.09
N PHE A 10 -4.90 -21.05 2.15
CA PHE A 10 -4.24 -21.37 3.41
C PHE A 10 -4.23 -20.18 4.38
N PHE A 11 -3.77 -19.01 3.93
CA PHE A 11 -3.78 -17.82 4.78
C PHE A 11 -5.19 -17.32 5.07
N ASN A 12 -6.09 -17.43 4.12
CA ASN A 12 -7.48 -17.04 4.31
C ASN A 12 -8.15 -17.90 5.39
N ILE A 13 -8.02 -19.23 5.32
CA ILE A 13 -8.61 -20.12 6.33
C ILE A 13 -7.93 -20.00 7.69
N LEU A 14 -6.60 -19.83 7.71
CA LEU A 14 -5.84 -19.71 8.94
C LEU A 14 -6.25 -18.48 9.77
N TRP A 15 -6.56 -17.36 9.12
CA TRP A 15 -6.88 -16.12 9.81
C TRP A 15 -8.36 -15.77 9.85
N SER A 16 -9.16 -16.22 8.90
CA SER A 16 -10.58 -15.82 8.83
C SER A 16 -11.42 -16.39 9.98
N LEU A 17 -11.43 -17.69 10.17
CA LEU A 17 -12.27 -18.27 11.23
C LEU A 17 -11.82 -17.90 12.64
N PRO A 18 -10.52 -17.90 12.99
CA PRO A 18 -10.06 -17.35 14.26
C PRO A 18 -10.45 -15.87 14.46
N GLY A 19 -10.39 -15.04 13.41
CA GLY A 19 -10.86 -13.66 13.45
C GLY A 19 -12.36 -13.54 13.70
N VAL A 20 -13.17 -14.29 12.95
CA VAL A 20 -14.63 -14.35 13.09
C VAL A 20 -15.05 -14.85 14.48
N ALA A 21 -14.29 -15.80 15.05
CA ALA A 21 -14.58 -16.35 16.38
C ALA A 21 -14.49 -15.29 17.49
N GLN A 22 -13.75 -14.19 17.31
CA GLN A 22 -13.73 -13.07 18.25
C GLN A 22 -15.08 -12.36 18.36
N SER A 23 -15.93 -12.43 17.32
CA SER A 23 -17.30 -11.91 17.32
C SER A 23 -18.34 -12.86 17.92
N GLY A 24 -17.89 -13.96 18.50
CA GLY A 24 -18.70 -14.90 19.27
C GLY A 24 -19.29 -16.07 18.48
N PRO A 25 -20.06 -16.93 19.16
CA PRO A 25 -20.53 -18.21 18.61
C PRO A 25 -21.53 -18.05 17.45
N ASN A 26 -22.30 -16.99 17.43
CA ASN A 26 -23.27 -16.75 16.35
C ASN A 26 -22.55 -16.44 15.03
N ALA A 27 -21.50 -15.61 15.06
CA ALA A 27 -20.69 -15.32 13.89
C ALA A 27 -19.92 -16.57 13.42
N THR A 28 -19.35 -17.33 14.37
CA THR A 28 -18.63 -18.57 14.07
C THR A 28 -19.58 -19.61 13.44
N GLY A 29 -20.78 -19.80 13.98
CA GLY A 29 -21.77 -20.70 13.44
C GLY A 29 -22.22 -20.32 12.03
N ALA A 30 -22.52 -19.06 11.81
CA ALA A 30 -22.91 -18.56 10.48
C ALA A 30 -21.79 -18.74 9.45
N TRP A 31 -20.54 -18.47 9.83
CA TRP A 31 -19.38 -18.68 8.96
C TRP A 31 -19.20 -20.17 8.62
N MET A 32 -19.24 -21.06 9.60
CA MET A 32 -19.11 -22.49 9.40
C MET A 32 -20.24 -23.05 8.52
N GLN A 33 -21.47 -22.57 8.70
CA GLN A 33 -22.62 -22.98 7.88
C GLN A 33 -22.44 -22.58 6.41
N GLU A 34 -21.88 -21.42 6.14
CA GLU A 34 -21.68 -20.93 4.76
C GLU A 34 -20.45 -21.54 4.10
N PHE A 35 -19.32 -21.59 4.81
CA PHE A 35 -18.02 -21.89 4.22
C PHE A 35 -17.42 -23.23 4.65
N GLY A 36 -18.00 -23.91 5.65
CA GLY A 36 -17.44 -25.15 6.19
C GLY A 36 -17.24 -26.23 5.14
N ALA A 37 -18.25 -26.48 4.32
CA ALA A 37 -18.15 -27.47 3.24
C ALA A 37 -17.04 -27.11 2.21
N TRP A 38 -16.84 -25.82 1.94
CA TRP A 38 -15.86 -25.37 0.95
C TRP A 38 -14.43 -25.56 1.44
N TYR A 39 -14.16 -25.22 2.69
CA TYR A 39 -12.80 -25.23 3.22
C TYR A 39 -12.44 -26.55 3.87
N PHE A 40 -13.38 -27.23 4.50
CA PHE A 40 -13.08 -28.45 5.25
C PHE A 40 -13.47 -29.71 4.49
N ASP A 41 -14.72 -29.85 4.04
CA ASP A 41 -15.17 -31.08 3.42
C ASP A 41 -14.52 -31.32 2.05
N LEU A 42 -14.39 -30.27 1.23
CA LEU A 42 -13.78 -30.38 -0.10
C LEU A 42 -12.24 -30.40 -0.06
N ALA A 43 -11.62 -29.89 1.00
CA ALA A 43 -10.16 -29.86 1.12
C ALA A 43 -9.60 -31.11 1.82
N ARG A 44 -10.43 -31.84 2.58
CA ARG A 44 -9.99 -32.98 3.35
C ARG A 44 -9.63 -34.17 2.47
N ARG A 45 -8.48 -34.79 2.75
CA ARG A 45 -8.06 -36.06 2.17
C ARG A 45 -8.60 -37.24 3.00
N TRP A 46 -8.49 -38.46 2.43
CA TRP A 46 -8.92 -39.70 3.06
C TRP A 46 -8.20 -40.02 4.38
N ASP A 47 -6.96 -39.55 4.53
CA ASP A 47 -6.13 -39.71 5.74
C ASP A 47 -6.41 -38.65 6.81
N GLY A 48 -7.31 -37.69 6.54
CA GLY A 48 -7.66 -36.58 7.42
C GLY A 48 -6.78 -35.36 7.27
N SER A 49 -5.81 -35.37 6.38
CA SER A 49 -4.98 -34.22 6.09
C SER A 49 -5.67 -33.17 5.21
N PHE A 50 -5.13 -31.95 5.19
CA PHE A 50 -5.60 -30.84 4.38
C PHE A 50 -4.44 -30.26 3.58
N PRO A 51 -4.33 -30.56 2.27
CA PRO A 51 -3.35 -29.94 1.40
C PRO A 51 -3.72 -28.49 1.10
N HIS A 52 -2.74 -27.69 0.73
CA HIS A 52 -3.00 -26.39 0.17
C HIS A 52 -3.76 -26.53 -1.16
N GLN A 53 -4.87 -25.84 -1.27
CA GLN A 53 -5.64 -25.76 -2.51
C GLN A 53 -5.33 -24.44 -3.22
N GLY A 54 -4.14 -24.36 -3.77
CA GLY A 54 -3.72 -23.23 -4.60
C GLY A 54 -4.28 -23.29 -6.01
N PRO A 55 -3.97 -22.31 -6.84
CA PRO A 55 -4.25 -22.37 -8.28
C PRO A 55 -3.56 -23.57 -8.90
N PRO A 56 -4.08 -24.08 -10.02
CA PRO A 56 -3.50 -25.24 -10.68
C PRO A 56 -2.03 -24.98 -11.08
N GLU A 57 -1.29 -26.00 -11.15
CA GLU A 57 0.14 -26.30 -11.18
C GLU A 57 1.03 -25.52 -12.16
N VAL A 58 0.53 -24.53 -12.86
CA VAL A 58 1.26 -23.85 -13.96
C VAL A 58 2.03 -22.63 -13.49
N ASP A 59 1.86 -22.24 -12.24
CA ASP A 59 2.47 -21.07 -11.64
C ASP A 59 3.42 -21.50 -10.53
N GLY A 60 4.60 -20.90 -10.46
CA GLY A 60 5.57 -21.14 -9.38
C GLY A 60 5.04 -20.85 -7.96
N ASP A 61 3.86 -20.25 -7.84
CA ASP A 61 3.11 -20.05 -6.61
C ASP A 61 2.15 -21.20 -6.26
N SER A 62 2.18 -22.30 -6.98
CA SER A 62 1.40 -23.50 -6.64
C SER A 62 2.02 -24.24 -5.48
N TYR A 63 1.30 -24.32 -4.38
CA TYR A 63 1.74 -24.98 -3.14
C TYR A 63 1.01 -26.31 -2.91
N GLU A 64 0.66 -27.01 -3.97
CA GLU A 64 -0.12 -28.26 -3.93
C GLU A 64 0.50 -29.31 -3.00
N GLY A 65 1.81 -29.32 -2.89
CA GLY A 65 2.55 -30.23 -2.01
C GLY A 65 2.58 -29.79 -0.53
N TRP A 66 2.07 -28.63 -0.18
CA TRP A 66 2.13 -28.14 1.18
C TRP A 66 1.07 -28.80 2.07
N ASP A 67 1.50 -29.30 3.21
CA ASP A 67 0.61 -29.79 4.25
C ASP A 67 0.12 -28.62 5.11
N CYS A 68 -1.14 -28.28 4.97
CA CYS A 68 -1.81 -27.22 5.70
C CYS A 68 -2.69 -27.72 6.85
N THR A 69 -2.57 -29.00 7.21
CA THR A 69 -3.42 -29.69 8.20
C THR A 69 -3.45 -28.93 9.53
N GLY A 70 -2.31 -28.46 10.03
CA GLY A 70 -2.24 -27.71 11.29
C GLY A 70 -3.10 -26.44 11.27
N GLY A 71 -3.05 -25.65 10.18
CA GLY A 71 -3.86 -24.44 10.01
C GLY A 71 -5.37 -24.74 9.91
N TYR A 72 -5.75 -25.76 9.16
CA TYR A 72 -7.12 -26.17 9.03
C TYR A 72 -7.69 -26.72 10.36
N LEU A 73 -6.91 -27.56 11.06
CA LEU A 73 -7.33 -28.08 12.37
C LEU A 73 -7.46 -26.98 13.42
N LEU A 74 -6.55 -25.98 13.42
CA LEU A 74 -6.68 -24.81 14.28
C LEU A 74 -8.01 -24.09 14.02
N ALA A 75 -8.30 -23.78 12.76
CA ALA A 75 -9.55 -23.13 12.37
C ALA A 75 -10.78 -23.97 12.73
N TYR A 76 -10.75 -25.28 12.44
CA TYR A 76 -11.83 -26.21 12.73
C TYR A 76 -12.11 -26.35 14.24
N ALA A 77 -11.08 -26.26 15.08
CA ALA A 77 -11.18 -26.38 16.53
C ALA A 77 -11.68 -25.10 17.23
N MET A 78 -11.67 -23.94 16.55
CA MET A 78 -12.10 -22.67 17.15
C MET A 78 -13.51 -22.68 17.74
N PRO A 79 -14.55 -23.32 17.10
CA PRO A 79 -15.88 -23.42 17.68
C PRO A 79 -15.92 -24.14 19.02
N LEU A 80 -14.94 -24.99 19.32
CA LEU A 80 -14.84 -25.69 20.60
C LEU A 80 -14.51 -24.79 21.79
N LYS A 81 -14.08 -23.53 21.52
CA LYS A 81 -13.72 -22.50 22.52
C LYS A 81 -12.65 -22.92 23.54
N LYS A 82 -11.76 -23.83 23.16
CA LYS A 82 -10.66 -24.33 24.01
C LYS A 82 -9.29 -23.78 23.58
N ILE A 83 -9.23 -23.06 22.46
CA ILE A 83 -8.00 -22.47 21.94
C ILE A 83 -8.15 -20.95 21.94
N TYR A 84 -7.20 -20.27 22.53
CA TYR A 84 -7.14 -18.81 22.61
C TYR A 84 -5.85 -18.33 21.95
N LEU A 85 -5.95 -17.79 20.75
CA LEU A 85 -4.79 -17.36 19.96
C LEU A 85 -3.94 -16.31 20.66
N THR A 86 -4.57 -15.45 21.46
CA THR A 86 -3.88 -14.35 22.13
C THR A 86 -3.69 -14.57 23.63
N GLY A 87 -4.06 -15.73 24.15
CA GLY A 87 -4.11 -15.98 25.59
C GLY A 87 -5.10 -15.10 26.35
N LYS A 88 -5.98 -14.38 25.66
CA LYS A 88 -6.95 -13.44 26.23
C LYS A 88 -8.37 -13.97 26.14
N HIS A 89 -9.12 -13.74 27.16
CA HIS A 89 -10.55 -14.02 27.33
C HIS A 89 -11.28 -12.76 27.80
N PRO A 90 -12.50 -12.55 27.35
CA PRO A 90 -13.13 -12.97 26.11
C PRO A 90 -12.62 -12.21 24.90
N GLY A 91 -13.19 -12.44 23.72
CA GLY A 91 -12.93 -11.59 22.55
C GLY A 91 -13.26 -10.13 22.84
N VAL A 92 -12.47 -9.20 22.25
CA VAL A 92 -12.64 -7.75 22.46
C VAL A 92 -13.80 -7.17 21.66
N ALA A 93 -14.26 -7.90 20.62
CA ALA A 93 -15.38 -7.46 19.79
C ALA A 93 -16.73 -7.83 20.44
N PRO A 94 -17.75 -6.97 20.31
CA PRO A 94 -19.11 -7.32 20.73
C PRO A 94 -19.61 -8.56 19.97
N GLN A 95 -20.35 -9.40 20.65
CA GLN A 95 -20.98 -10.55 20.01
C GLN A 95 -22.11 -10.08 19.08
N LEU A 96 -22.06 -10.55 17.83
CA LEU A 96 -23.12 -10.27 16.87
C LEU A 96 -24.36 -11.11 17.17
N ALA A 97 -25.54 -10.50 16.99
CA ALA A 97 -26.80 -11.23 16.92
C ALA A 97 -26.82 -12.18 15.72
N VAL A 98 -27.58 -13.26 15.79
CA VAL A 98 -27.66 -14.28 14.73
C VAL A 98 -27.99 -13.65 13.37
N ALA A 99 -29.03 -12.81 13.31
CA ALA A 99 -29.44 -12.16 12.07
C ALA A 99 -28.35 -11.25 11.49
N ALA A 100 -27.65 -10.49 12.34
CA ALA A 100 -26.53 -9.63 11.89
C ALA A 100 -25.36 -10.46 11.37
N ALA A 101 -25.01 -11.57 12.05
CA ALA A 101 -23.97 -12.48 11.61
C ALA A 101 -24.31 -13.11 10.24
N GLN A 102 -25.55 -13.57 10.08
CA GLN A 102 -26.02 -14.14 8.81
C GLN A 102 -26.02 -13.11 7.68
N ALA A 103 -26.47 -11.88 7.93
CA ALA A 103 -26.46 -10.81 6.94
C ALA A 103 -25.04 -10.51 6.45
N LEU A 104 -24.06 -10.41 7.37
CA LEU A 104 -22.66 -10.18 7.00
C LEU A 104 -22.04 -11.33 6.21
N ILE A 105 -22.38 -12.56 6.55
CA ILE A 105 -21.90 -13.74 5.80
C ILE A 105 -22.50 -13.73 4.39
N LEU A 106 -23.78 -13.37 4.24
CA LEU A 106 -24.41 -13.20 2.93
C LEU A 106 -23.74 -12.09 2.11
N ASP A 107 -23.41 -10.96 2.75
CA ASP A 107 -22.71 -9.87 2.08
C ASP A 107 -21.29 -10.28 1.64
N GLY A 108 -20.72 -11.31 2.26
CA GLY A 108 -19.44 -11.91 1.85
C GLY A 108 -19.53 -12.88 0.66
N ARG A 109 -20.72 -13.23 0.19
CA ARG A 109 -20.89 -14.10 -0.98
C ARG A 109 -20.41 -13.40 -2.26
N GLY A 110 -20.02 -14.21 -3.22
CA GLY A 110 -19.57 -13.69 -4.52
C GLY A 110 -18.22 -12.98 -4.50
N TRP A 111 -17.40 -13.32 -3.54
CA TRP A 111 -16.05 -12.75 -3.37
C TRP A 111 -14.98 -13.44 -4.20
N SER A 112 -15.34 -14.42 -5.02
CA SER A 112 -14.44 -14.91 -6.05
C SER A 112 -14.14 -13.78 -7.06
N ASN A 113 -12.97 -13.78 -7.68
CA ASN A 113 -12.63 -12.78 -8.68
C ASN A 113 -13.63 -12.74 -9.85
N LYS A 114 -14.29 -13.85 -10.15
CA LYS A 114 -15.30 -13.94 -11.22
C LYS A 114 -16.62 -13.31 -10.81
N ASP A 115 -17.02 -13.43 -9.54
CA ASP A 115 -18.33 -12.99 -9.04
C ASP A 115 -18.27 -11.69 -8.27
N ARG A 116 -17.07 -11.15 -8.08
CA ARG A 116 -16.75 -10.02 -7.22
C ARG A 116 -17.67 -8.81 -7.39
N ASN A 117 -18.08 -8.54 -8.61
CA ASN A 117 -18.95 -7.41 -8.93
C ASN A 117 -20.42 -7.82 -9.05
N ILE A 118 -20.71 -9.05 -9.48
CA ILE A 118 -22.06 -9.50 -9.86
C ILE A 118 -23.03 -9.51 -8.67
N ALA A 119 -22.58 -9.88 -7.49
CA ALA A 119 -23.44 -9.97 -6.30
C ALA A 119 -24.01 -8.60 -5.92
N TYR A 120 -23.15 -7.58 -5.88
CA TYR A 120 -23.56 -6.21 -5.52
C TYR A 120 -24.26 -5.48 -6.67
N ASP A 121 -23.91 -5.77 -7.92
CA ASP A 121 -24.55 -5.15 -9.10
C ASP A 121 -26.05 -5.52 -9.22
N LYS A 122 -26.47 -6.63 -8.62
CA LYS A 122 -27.87 -7.06 -8.57
C LYS A 122 -28.71 -6.36 -7.50
N LEU A 123 -28.06 -5.66 -6.55
CA LEU A 123 -28.76 -4.96 -5.49
C LEU A 123 -29.48 -3.72 -6.03
N SER A 124 -30.58 -3.34 -5.43
CA SER A 124 -31.25 -2.07 -5.72
C SER A 124 -30.39 -0.90 -5.24
N GLU A 125 -30.70 0.31 -5.69
CA GLU A 125 -30.02 1.52 -5.25
C GLU A 125 -30.17 1.72 -3.74
N ASP A 126 -31.38 1.56 -3.20
CA ASP A 126 -31.64 1.66 -1.76
C ASP A 126 -30.81 0.64 -0.93
N GLN A 127 -30.71 -0.58 -1.42
CA GLN A 127 -29.89 -1.61 -0.78
C GLN A 127 -28.38 -1.28 -0.81
N LEU A 128 -27.91 -0.61 -1.85
CA LEU A 128 -26.52 -0.15 -1.91
C LEU A 128 -26.29 1.02 -0.96
N PHE A 129 -27.21 2.00 -0.88
CA PHE A 129 -27.11 3.10 0.09
C PHE A 129 -27.19 2.61 1.54
N GLU A 130 -28.02 1.63 1.85
CA GLU A 130 -28.04 0.98 3.16
C GLU A 130 -26.68 0.39 3.51
N ARG A 131 -26.04 -0.30 2.57
CA ARG A 131 -24.72 -0.92 2.76
C ARG A 131 -23.57 0.09 2.86
N LEU A 132 -23.71 1.28 2.29
CA LEU A 132 -22.77 2.37 2.57
C LEU A 132 -22.77 2.77 4.06
N GLY A 133 -23.87 2.58 4.78
CA GLY A 133 -23.96 2.79 6.22
C GLY A 133 -23.41 1.64 7.07
N SER A 134 -22.94 0.56 6.47
CA SER A 134 -22.44 -0.62 7.20
C SER A 134 -21.20 -0.29 8.03
N TRP A 135 -21.09 -0.91 9.19
CA TRP A 135 -19.87 -0.86 10.00
C TRP A 135 -18.66 -1.53 9.31
N SER A 136 -18.91 -2.48 8.41
CA SER A 136 -17.86 -3.18 7.68
C SER A 136 -17.27 -2.33 6.55
N PRO A 137 -15.99 -1.96 6.59
CA PRO A 137 -15.34 -1.20 5.53
C PRO A 137 -15.46 -1.86 4.16
N VAL A 138 -15.40 -3.17 4.13
CA VAL A 138 -15.46 -3.96 2.90
C VAL A 138 -16.85 -3.93 2.28
N VAL A 139 -17.90 -4.01 3.09
CA VAL A 139 -19.29 -3.88 2.62
C VAL A 139 -19.52 -2.49 2.03
N ARG A 140 -19.03 -1.43 2.71
CA ARG A 140 -19.08 -0.06 2.19
C ARG A 140 -18.38 0.09 0.85
N GLU A 141 -17.16 -0.46 0.73
CA GLU A 141 -16.38 -0.41 -0.50
C GLU A 141 -17.09 -1.10 -1.66
N ARG A 142 -17.64 -2.30 -1.43
CA ARG A 142 -18.38 -3.03 -2.47
C ARG A 142 -19.63 -2.30 -2.92
N ALA A 143 -20.39 -1.71 -1.99
CA ALA A 143 -21.53 -0.88 -2.31
C ALA A 143 -21.12 0.36 -3.13
N ALA A 144 -20.04 1.03 -2.72
CA ALA A 144 -19.49 2.18 -3.42
C ALA A 144 -19.08 1.84 -4.86
N MET A 145 -18.38 0.72 -5.06
CA MET A 145 -17.96 0.25 -6.37
C MET A 145 -19.16 -0.12 -7.26
N ALA A 146 -20.20 -0.75 -6.70
CA ALA A 146 -21.42 -1.09 -7.43
C ALA A 146 -22.18 0.17 -7.85
N LEU A 147 -22.31 1.16 -6.95
CA LEU A 147 -22.89 2.47 -7.28
C LEU A 147 -22.09 3.16 -8.40
N ALA A 148 -20.76 3.15 -8.31
CA ALA A 148 -19.92 3.78 -9.31
C ALA A 148 -20.07 3.18 -10.72
N ARG A 149 -20.48 1.92 -10.84
CA ARG A 149 -20.79 1.28 -12.13
C ARG A 149 -22.15 1.66 -12.69
N ARG A 150 -23.04 2.26 -11.87
CA ARG A 150 -24.34 2.76 -12.35
C ARG A 150 -24.12 3.96 -13.27
N LYS A 151 -24.96 4.06 -14.29
CA LYS A 151 -24.93 5.19 -15.22
C LYS A 151 -25.22 6.52 -14.51
N GLU A 152 -26.20 6.51 -13.64
CA GLU A 152 -26.63 7.64 -12.83
C GLU A 152 -26.61 7.25 -11.36
N VAL A 153 -26.16 8.16 -10.52
CA VAL A 153 -26.13 7.99 -9.06
C VAL A 153 -26.57 9.33 -8.46
N PRO A 154 -27.61 9.33 -7.61
CA PRO A 154 -28.04 10.55 -6.96
C PRO A 154 -27.02 11.02 -5.94
N ILE A 155 -26.54 12.25 -6.09
CA ILE A 155 -25.59 12.86 -5.14
C ILE A 155 -26.26 13.33 -3.85
N PRO A 156 -27.52 13.87 -3.84
CA PRO A 156 -28.14 14.35 -2.61
C PRO A 156 -28.16 13.35 -1.44
N PRO A 157 -28.43 12.05 -1.63
CA PRO A 157 -28.31 11.07 -0.55
C PRO A 157 -26.89 10.98 0.04
N LEU A 158 -25.85 11.08 -0.79
CA LEU A 158 -24.46 11.06 -0.33
C LEU A 158 -24.12 12.31 0.48
N LEU A 159 -24.63 13.50 0.09
CA LEU A 159 -24.46 14.72 0.88
C LEU A 159 -25.12 14.58 2.26
N LYS A 160 -26.35 14.03 2.32
CA LYS A 160 -27.03 13.75 3.58
C LYS A 160 -26.24 12.74 4.45
N MET A 161 -25.64 11.75 3.83
CA MET A 161 -24.79 10.77 4.55
C MET A 161 -23.50 11.41 5.09
N LEU A 162 -22.88 12.35 4.37
CA LEU A 162 -21.70 13.10 4.86
C LEU A 162 -22.02 13.94 6.11
N GLU A 163 -23.25 14.40 6.25
CA GLU A 163 -23.73 15.20 7.38
C GLU A 163 -24.34 14.35 8.50
N SER A 164 -24.37 13.03 8.35
CA SER A 164 -24.92 12.09 9.34
C SER A 164 -24.17 12.11 10.67
N ALA A 165 -24.90 11.95 11.78
CA ALA A 165 -24.29 11.69 13.07
C ALA A 165 -23.57 10.34 13.14
N ALA A 166 -23.95 9.38 12.29
CA ALA A 166 -23.32 8.05 12.21
C ALA A 166 -22.03 8.13 11.40
N LEU A 167 -20.89 7.88 12.05
CA LEU A 167 -19.57 7.92 11.44
C LEU A 167 -19.43 6.94 10.27
N ASP A 168 -19.98 5.74 10.39
CA ASP A 168 -19.96 4.73 9.32
C ASP A 168 -20.66 5.21 8.04
N SER A 169 -21.77 5.94 8.18
CA SER A 169 -22.46 6.55 7.02
C SER A 169 -21.57 7.60 6.34
N ARG A 170 -20.88 8.42 7.12
CA ARG A 170 -19.95 9.42 6.58
C ARG A 170 -18.78 8.78 5.83
N TYR A 171 -18.20 7.69 6.38
CA TYR A 171 -17.18 6.90 5.69
C TYR A 171 -17.71 6.31 4.39
N GLY A 172 -18.91 5.74 4.41
CA GLY A 172 -19.52 5.16 3.21
C GLY A 172 -19.77 6.20 2.11
N ALA A 173 -20.20 7.40 2.49
CA ALA A 173 -20.36 8.50 1.52
C ALA A 173 -19.02 8.92 0.91
N CYS A 174 -17.96 9.07 1.72
CA CYS A 174 -16.61 9.32 1.20
C CYS A 174 -16.16 8.19 0.25
N GLN A 175 -16.38 6.93 0.62
CA GLN A 175 -16.03 5.78 -0.20
C GLN A 175 -16.77 5.77 -1.54
N ALA A 176 -18.05 6.11 -1.55
CA ALA A 176 -18.83 6.25 -2.77
C ALA A 176 -18.31 7.39 -3.68
N LEU A 177 -17.95 8.53 -3.08
CA LEU A 177 -17.41 9.68 -3.82
C LEU A 177 -16.02 9.40 -4.41
N ILE A 178 -15.17 8.64 -3.68
CA ILE A 178 -13.90 8.12 -4.22
C ILE A 178 -14.16 7.29 -5.48
N ALA A 179 -15.10 6.36 -5.43
CA ALA A 179 -15.42 5.48 -6.55
C ALA A 179 -16.07 6.23 -7.72
N LEU A 180 -16.89 7.24 -7.44
CA LEU A 180 -17.56 8.10 -8.43
C LEU A 180 -16.60 9.04 -9.15
N ARG A 181 -15.45 9.37 -8.55
CA ARG A 181 -14.47 10.29 -9.15
C ARG A 181 -15.09 11.63 -9.52
N GLY A 182 -14.83 12.17 -10.69
CA GLY A 182 -15.34 13.46 -11.16
C GLY A 182 -16.86 13.64 -11.09
N ARG A 183 -17.65 12.55 -11.08
CA ARG A 183 -19.10 12.61 -10.86
C ARG A 183 -19.48 13.07 -9.45
N GLY A 184 -18.54 12.93 -8.49
CA GLY A 184 -18.70 13.43 -7.13
C GLY A 184 -18.51 14.94 -6.96
N ALA A 185 -18.20 15.69 -8.01
CA ALA A 185 -17.93 17.14 -7.94
C ALA A 185 -18.96 17.97 -7.15
N PRO A 186 -20.26 17.71 -7.18
CA PRO A 186 -21.22 18.47 -6.36
C PRO A 186 -21.00 18.33 -4.84
N ALA A 187 -20.20 17.35 -4.39
CA ALA A 187 -19.94 17.13 -2.97
C ALA A 187 -18.68 17.88 -2.46
N ILE A 188 -17.94 18.59 -3.30
CA ILE A 188 -16.65 19.23 -2.94
C ILE A 188 -16.77 20.08 -1.67
N GLU A 189 -17.74 20.98 -1.59
CA GLU A 189 -17.88 21.89 -0.45
C GLU A 189 -18.20 21.14 0.86
N THR A 190 -18.98 20.06 0.79
CA THR A 190 -19.28 19.24 1.98
C THR A 190 -18.06 18.43 2.39
N LEU A 191 -17.29 17.88 1.44
CA LEU A 191 -16.04 17.19 1.71
C LEU A 191 -14.98 18.12 2.32
N ARG A 192 -14.88 19.38 1.85
CA ARG A 192 -13.97 20.38 2.46
C ARG A 192 -14.25 20.59 3.95
N LYS A 193 -15.53 20.67 4.36
CA LYS A 193 -15.89 20.75 5.78
C LYS A 193 -15.39 19.54 6.56
N SER A 194 -15.42 18.35 5.95
CA SER A 194 -14.93 17.12 6.58
C SER A 194 -13.41 17.06 6.78
N LEU A 195 -12.62 17.91 6.12
CA LEU A 195 -11.18 18.04 6.39
C LEU A 195 -10.86 18.61 7.79
N ALA A 196 -11.80 19.32 8.43
CA ALA A 196 -11.65 19.89 9.75
C ALA A 196 -12.21 19.01 10.88
N GLU A 197 -12.68 17.82 10.58
CA GLU A 197 -13.27 16.91 11.57
C GLU A 197 -12.23 16.36 12.54
N ARG A 198 -12.68 15.99 13.75
CA ARG A 198 -11.79 15.41 14.78
C ARG A 198 -11.35 13.99 14.42
N ASP A 199 -12.21 13.23 13.76
CA ASP A 199 -11.90 11.87 13.37
C ASP A 199 -10.82 11.83 12.27
N LEU A 200 -9.69 11.21 12.57
CA LEU A 200 -8.53 11.11 11.68
C LEU A 200 -8.88 10.44 10.35
N TRP A 201 -9.60 9.34 10.42
CA TRP A 201 -9.90 8.55 9.22
C TRP A 201 -10.94 9.23 8.34
N LEU A 202 -11.86 10.00 8.92
CA LEU A 202 -12.80 10.79 8.15
C LEU A 202 -12.09 11.91 7.39
N ARG A 203 -11.15 12.62 8.02
CA ARG A 203 -10.31 13.61 7.32
C ARG A 203 -9.55 12.98 6.16
N ILE A 204 -8.91 11.81 6.40
CA ILE A 204 -8.18 11.07 5.35
C ILE A 204 -9.11 10.69 4.20
N LYS A 205 -10.28 10.13 4.50
CA LYS A 205 -11.22 9.69 3.46
C LYS A 205 -11.85 10.86 2.70
N ALA A 206 -12.08 11.99 3.34
CA ALA A 206 -12.53 13.21 2.67
C ALA A 206 -11.43 13.76 1.73
N ALA A 207 -10.17 13.77 2.18
CA ALA A 207 -9.05 14.19 1.34
C ALA A 207 -8.86 13.25 0.12
N GLU A 208 -8.96 11.95 0.32
CA GLU A 208 -8.91 10.95 -0.75
C GLU A 208 -10.07 11.14 -1.75
N ALA A 209 -11.28 11.44 -1.26
CA ALA A 209 -12.43 11.72 -2.11
C ALA A 209 -12.23 12.98 -2.96
N LEU A 210 -11.74 14.07 -2.36
CA LEU A 210 -11.40 15.31 -3.09
C LEU A 210 -10.33 15.06 -4.15
N ALA A 211 -9.27 14.34 -3.81
CA ALA A 211 -8.24 13.97 -4.77
C ALA A 211 -8.80 13.10 -5.90
N SER A 212 -9.70 12.15 -5.60
CA SER A 212 -10.34 11.27 -6.59
C SER A 212 -11.30 12.01 -7.54
N ILE A 213 -11.94 13.08 -7.07
CA ILE A 213 -12.73 13.97 -7.93
C ILE A 213 -11.83 14.64 -8.97
N GLY A 214 -10.58 14.94 -8.61
CA GLY A 214 -9.57 15.41 -9.56
C GLY A 214 -9.75 16.88 -9.95
N ILE A 215 -9.70 17.18 -11.28
CA ILE A 215 -9.70 18.56 -11.80
C ILE A 215 -10.77 19.48 -11.18
N PRO A 216 -12.03 19.08 -11.02
CA PRO A 216 -13.03 19.94 -10.39
C PRO A 216 -12.71 20.36 -8.96
N ALA A 217 -11.89 19.56 -8.26
CA ALA A 217 -11.51 19.81 -6.88
C ALA A 217 -10.12 20.48 -6.71
N MET A 218 -9.47 20.92 -7.79
CA MET A 218 -8.12 21.53 -7.75
C MET A 218 -8.04 22.74 -6.80
N GLN A 219 -9.12 23.48 -6.62
CA GLN A 219 -9.18 24.59 -5.66
C GLN A 219 -8.97 24.17 -4.21
N THR A 220 -9.07 22.86 -3.89
CA THR A 220 -8.86 22.33 -2.54
C THR A 220 -7.40 21.92 -2.28
N VAL A 221 -6.54 21.99 -3.28
CA VAL A 221 -5.11 21.62 -3.16
C VAL A 221 -4.39 22.39 -2.04
N PRO A 222 -4.60 23.70 -1.84
CA PRO A 222 -3.95 24.41 -0.73
C PRO A 222 -4.30 23.82 0.63
N GLU A 223 -5.58 23.47 0.86
CA GLU A 223 -6.01 22.83 2.11
C GLU A 223 -5.42 21.44 2.28
N LEU A 224 -5.37 20.63 1.20
CA LEU A 224 -4.78 19.29 1.24
C LEU A 224 -3.28 19.32 1.52
N LEU A 225 -2.54 20.27 0.92
CA LEU A 225 -1.11 20.46 1.19
C LEU A 225 -0.87 20.95 2.63
N THR A 226 -1.70 21.87 3.12
CA THR A 226 -1.65 22.33 4.51
C THR A 226 -1.88 21.16 5.47
N LEU A 227 -2.87 20.31 5.19
CA LEU A 227 -3.18 19.13 5.98
C LEU A 227 -2.03 18.10 5.96
N LEU A 228 -1.38 17.92 4.81
CA LEU A 228 -0.19 17.06 4.69
C LEU A 228 0.99 17.60 5.50
N ALA A 229 1.18 18.91 5.53
CA ALA A 229 2.26 19.55 6.29
C ALA A 229 2.05 19.50 7.81
N GLN A 230 0.81 19.32 8.30
CA GLN A 230 0.50 19.25 9.72
C GLN A 230 0.97 17.92 10.33
N VAL A 231 1.72 18.00 11.43
CA VAL A 231 2.18 16.85 12.20
C VAL A 231 1.53 16.88 13.58
N ASP A 232 0.68 15.90 13.85
CA ASP A 232 0.01 15.71 15.14
C ASP A 232 0.51 14.42 15.80
N LYS A 233 1.58 14.54 16.59
CA LYS A 233 2.19 13.37 17.25
C LYS A 233 1.33 12.80 18.38
N GLU A 234 0.39 13.57 18.91
CA GLU A 234 -0.49 13.14 19.99
C GLU A 234 -1.63 12.26 19.46
N ASN A 235 -2.32 12.71 18.40
CA ASN A 235 -3.49 12.01 17.87
C ASN A 235 -3.17 11.13 16.64
N ASP A 236 -2.03 11.39 15.98
CA ASP A 236 -1.53 10.59 14.84
C ASP A 236 -0.02 10.29 14.98
N PRO A 237 0.38 9.51 16.00
CA PRO A 237 1.79 9.24 16.29
C PRO A 237 2.51 8.48 15.16
N ARG A 238 1.77 7.87 14.24
CA ARG A 238 2.31 7.11 13.09
C ARG A 238 2.31 7.90 11.80
N GLY A 239 1.78 9.13 11.78
CA GLY A 239 1.70 9.95 10.57
C GLY A 239 0.81 9.35 9.48
N MET A 240 -0.33 8.77 9.88
CA MET A 240 -1.26 8.16 8.93
C MET A 240 -1.88 9.20 8.01
N GLN A 241 -2.15 10.41 8.51
CA GLN A 241 -2.63 11.52 7.69
C GLN A 241 -1.63 11.85 6.58
N GLN A 242 -0.34 12.05 6.92
CA GLN A 242 0.71 12.31 5.94
C GLN A 242 0.82 11.17 4.93
N ARG A 243 0.80 9.93 5.42
CA ARG A 243 0.89 8.74 4.58
C ARG A 243 -0.18 8.71 3.49
N TYR A 244 -1.44 8.80 3.87
CA TYR A 244 -2.54 8.71 2.92
C TYR A 244 -2.68 9.95 2.03
N LEU A 245 -2.30 11.12 2.52
CA LEU A 245 -2.23 12.33 1.69
C LEU A 245 -1.11 12.26 0.66
N CYS A 246 0.05 11.66 0.98
CA CYS A 246 1.07 11.36 -0.03
C CYS A 246 0.51 10.49 -1.16
N PHE A 247 -0.26 9.45 -0.83
CA PHE A 247 -0.90 8.60 -1.85
C PHE A 247 -1.96 9.36 -2.65
N ALA A 248 -2.81 10.13 -1.97
CA ALA A 248 -3.87 10.89 -2.63
C ALA A 248 -3.33 11.94 -3.59
N LEU A 249 -2.23 12.60 -3.25
CA LEU A 249 -1.69 13.72 -4.01
C LEU A 249 -0.62 13.29 -5.04
N PHE A 250 0.28 12.38 -4.68
CA PHE A 250 1.52 12.18 -5.44
C PHE A 250 1.74 10.78 -6.00
N ASP A 251 0.99 9.76 -5.56
CA ASP A 251 1.22 8.39 -6.03
C ASP A 251 1.04 8.28 -7.55
N SER A 252 1.99 7.61 -8.21
CA SER A 252 2.02 7.49 -9.66
C SER A 252 1.18 6.34 -10.24
N GLY A 253 0.38 5.65 -9.42
CA GLY A 253 -0.53 4.60 -9.90
C GLY A 253 -0.49 3.28 -9.13
N GLY A 254 -0.08 3.29 -7.87
CA GLY A 254 -0.15 2.13 -6.99
C GLY A 254 -1.60 1.79 -6.56
N GLU A 255 -1.75 0.67 -5.85
CA GLU A 255 -3.06 0.18 -5.35
C GLU A 255 -3.80 1.16 -4.43
N HIS A 256 -3.09 2.14 -3.89
CA HIS A 256 -3.58 3.02 -2.81
C HIS A 256 -3.62 4.49 -3.19
N GLY A 257 -3.14 4.86 -4.38
CA GLY A 257 -2.95 6.25 -4.75
C GLY A 257 -3.90 6.74 -5.83
N VAL A 258 -4.32 7.96 -5.68
CA VAL A 258 -5.10 8.70 -6.69
C VAL A 258 -4.15 9.55 -7.54
N GLY A 259 -3.14 10.14 -6.90
CA GLY A 259 -2.12 10.93 -7.56
C GLY A 259 -2.66 12.20 -8.21
N MET A 260 -3.45 12.98 -7.48
CA MET A 260 -4.08 14.20 -8.01
C MET A 260 -3.08 15.16 -8.67
N LEU A 261 -1.86 15.23 -8.14
CA LEU A 261 -0.77 16.11 -8.57
C LEU A 261 0.39 15.36 -9.24
N ASN A 262 0.24 14.08 -9.55
CA ASN A 262 1.36 13.28 -10.04
C ASN A 262 1.80 13.63 -11.48
N ARG A 263 0.93 14.28 -12.26
CA ARG A 263 1.20 14.62 -13.66
C ARG A 263 1.58 16.07 -13.88
N SER A 264 1.13 16.99 -13.03
CA SER A 264 1.44 18.40 -13.13
C SER A 264 1.33 19.08 -11.77
N LEU A 265 2.23 20.04 -11.55
CA LEU A 265 2.24 20.94 -10.40
C LEU A 265 1.92 22.38 -10.81
N ASP A 266 1.33 22.57 -12.01
CA ASP A 266 0.97 23.89 -12.52
C ASP A 266 -0.05 24.57 -11.63
N GLY A 267 0.21 25.83 -11.28
CA GLY A 267 -0.65 26.63 -10.40
C GLY A 267 -0.62 26.25 -8.92
N VAL A 268 0.17 25.23 -8.54
CA VAL A 268 0.33 24.85 -7.14
C VAL A 268 1.22 25.85 -6.41
N ASN A 269 0.79 26.31 -5.23
CA ASN A 269 1.60 27.19 -4.38
C ASN A 269 2.89 26.46 -3.96
N ARG A 270 4.02 27.01 -4.33
CA ARG A 270 5.33 26.36 -4.14
C ARG A 270 5.71 26.22 -2.66
N GLU A 271 5.45 27.24 -1.86
CA GLU A 271 5.79 27.23 -0.44
C GLU A 271 4.99 26.16 0.32
N LEU A 272 3.69 26.04 0.04
CA LEU A 272 2.85 24.98 0.62
C LEU A 272 3.30 23.59 0.16
N LEU A 273 3.65 23.46 -1.13
CA LEU A 273 4.16 22.21 -1.68
C LEU A 273 5.45 21.77 -0.97
N ASP A 274 6.40 22.68 -0.79
CA ASP A 274 7.68 22.38 -0.14
C ASP A 274 7.47 21.95 1.32
N GLN A 275 6.61 22.63 2.05
CA GLN A 275 6.26 22.24 3.42
C GLN A 275 5.62 20.85 3.48
N ALA A 276 4.68 20.55 2.60
CA ALA A 276 4.00 19.27 2.50
C ALA A 276 4.97 18.13 2.11
N VAL A 277 5.83 18.37 1.11
CA VAL A 277 6.85 17.41 0.67
C VAL A 277 7.82 17.08 1.81
N ARG A 278 8.32 18.09 2.53
CA ARG A 278 9.21 17.89 3.69
C ARG A 278 8.55 17.04 4.78
N ALA A 279 7.27 17.26 5.05
CA ALA A 279 6.52 16.46 6.03
C ALA A 279 6.36 15.00 5.56
N GLY A 280 6.00 14.78 4.29
CA GLY A 280 5.85 13.46 3.70
C GLY A 280 7.17 12.67 3.64
N LEU A 281 8.29 13.33 3.31
CA LEU A 281 9.63 12.71 3.29
C LEU A 281 10.11 12.23 4.67
N LYS A 282 9.55 12.77 5.76
CA LYS A 282 9.83 12.36 7.14
C LYS A 282 8.93 11.23 7.64
N ASN A 283 7.97 10.76 6.83
CA ASN A 283 7.09 9.68 7.22
C ASN A 283 7.87 8.38 7.43
N GLN A 284 7.50 7.59 8.43
CA GLN A 284 8.15 6.31 8.73
C GLN A 284 7.89 5.24 7.66
N ASP A 285 6.81 5.38 6.89
CA ASP A 285 6.47 4.45 5.81
C ASP A 285 7.24 4.79 4.52
N GLY A 286 8.04 3.83 4.05
CA GLY A 286 8.78 3.95 2.79
C GLY A 286 7.90 4.17 1.56
N ARG A 287 6.65 3.65 1.55
CA ARG A 287 5.69 3.91 0.47
C ARG A 287 5.27 5.37 0.42
N ALA A 288 4.96 5.96 1.57
CA ALA A 288 4.56 7.38 1.64
C ALA A 288 5.67 8.28 1.12
N ARG A 289 6.92 8.01 1.52
CA ARG A 289 8.09 8.71 0.98
C ARG A 289 8.25 8.49 -0.52
N GLY A 290 8.07 7.25 -0.99
CA GLY A 290 8.18 6.86 -2.40
C GLY A 290 7.15 7.52 -3.30
N ALA A 291 5.93 7.76 -2.82
CA ALA A 291 4.88 8.44 -3.57
C ALA A 291 5.31 9.85 -4.01
N ILE A 292 6.18 10.51 -3.25
CA ILE A 292 6.70 11.85 -3.54
C ILE A 292 7.62 11.87 -4.77
N GLY A 293 8.08 10.72 -5.24
CA GLY A 293 8.94 10.61 -6.43
C GLY A 293 8.38 11.33 -7.66
N SER A 294 7.06 11.39 -7.83
CA SER A 294 6.43 12.13 -8.93
C SER A 294 6.72 13.63 -8.90
N VAL A 295 6.93 14.21 -7.72
CA VAL A 295 7.28 15.63 -7.55
C VAL A 295 8.65 15.93 -8.16
N TYR A 296 9.59 14.99 -8.06
CA TYR A 296 10.96 15.18 -8.57
C TYR A 296 11.02 15.43 -10.08
N TRP A 297 10.09 14.87 -10.83
CA TRP A 297 10.03 14.96 -12.28
C TRP A 297 9.20 16.14 -12.78
N ASN A 298 8.38 16.72 -11.92
CA ASN A 298 7.53 17.86 -12.21
C ASN A 298 8.11 19.21 -11.73
N LEU A 299 9.26 19.19 -11.05
CA LEU A 299 9.96 20.39 -10.59
C LEU A 299 11.24 20.66 -11.40
N SER A 300 11.57 21.94 -11.52
CA SER A 300 12.88 22.34 -12.06
C SER A 300 14.01 22.00 -11.07
N ALA A 301 15.26 21.95 -11.58
CA ALA A 301 16.43 21.75 -10.72
C ALA A 301 16.55 22.84 -9.63
N GLU A 302 16.20 24.09 -9.96
CA GLU A 302 16.21 25.19 -9.00
C GLU A 302 15.16 25.01 -7.89
N ASP A 303 13.96 24.59 -8.26
CA ASP A 303 12.88 24.32 -7.29
C ASP A 303 13.21 23.14 -6.37
N LEU A 304 13.99 22.18 -6.85
CA LEU A 304 14.40 21.00 -6.07
C LEU A 304 15.54 21.28 -5.09
N LYS A 305 16.39 22.28 -5.35
CA LYS A 305 17.54 22.59 -4.49
C LYS A 305 17.20 22.68 -3.00
N PRO A 306 16.15 23.41 -2.58
CA PRO A 306 15.80 23.53 -1.17
C PRO A 306 15.35 22.21 -0.53
N LEU A 307 14.92 21.22 -1.33
CA LEU A 307 14.41 19.92 -0.89
C LEU A 307 15.48 18.82 -0.86
N LEU A 308 16.64 19.03 -1.53
CA LEU A 308 17.67 18.01 -1.67
C LEU A 308 18.17 17.42 -0.34
N PRO A 309 18.40 18.21 0.73
CA PRO A 309 18.79 17.64 2.01
C PRO A 309 17.73 16.71 2.61
N ASP A 310 16.43 17.09 2.53
CA ASP A 310 15.33 16.24 3.02
C ASP A 310 15.15 14.98 2.14
N ILE A 311 15.33 15.09 0.83
CA ILE A 311 15.31 13.97 -0.12
C ILE A 311 16.45 12.99 0.20
N TYR A 312 17.67 13.48 0.38
CA TYR A 312 18.81 12.66 0.76
C TYR A 312 18.57 11.94 2.08
N GLN A 313 18.07 12.66 3.09
CA GLN A 313 17.73 12.06 4.37
C GLN A 313 16.67 10.96 4.21
N ALA A 314 15.64 11.19 3.40
CA ALA A 314 14.59 10.18 3.15
C ALA A 314 15.11 8.91 2.45
N ILE A 315 16.17 9.03 1.63
CA ILE A 315 16.83 7.89 0.97
C ILE A 315 17.58 7.02 1.99
N VAL A 316 18.30 7.65 2.93
CA VAL A 316 19.20 6.95 3.86
C VAL A 316 18.51 6.56 5.17
N GLU A 317 17.40 7.20 5.51
CA GLU A 317 16.60 6.94 6.72
C GLU A 317 15.97 5.55 6.65
N PRO A 318 16.03 4.74 7.73
CA PRO A 318 15.26 3.51 7.85
C PRO A 318 13.76 3.74 7.66
N ALA A 319 13.04 2.72 7.18
CA ALA A 319 11.59 2.72 7.04
C ALA A 319 11.01 1.51 7.81
N PRO A 320 11.03 1.50 9.15
CA PRO A 320 10.76 0.32 9.97
C PRO A 320 9.36 -0.27 9.78
N SER A 321 8.40 0.52 9.33
CA SER A 321 7.04 0.05 9.00
C SER A 321 6.83 -0.33 7.53
N GLY A 322 7.86 -0.17 6.69
CA GLY A 322 7.73 -0.39 5.25
C GLY A 322 9.05 -0.55 4.51
N GLU A 323 10.08 -1.15 5.14
CA GLU A 323 11.40 -1.32 4.50
C GLU A 323 11.33 -2.02 3.14
N MET A 324 10.53 -3.08 3.02
CA MET A 324 10.36 -3.77 1.74
C MET A 324 9.68 -2.91 0.66
N PHE A 325 9.07 -1.80 1.04
CA PHE A 325 8.41 -0.86 0.14
C PHE A 325 9.14 0.48 0.01
N ALA A 326 10.33 0.60 0.63
CA ALA A 326 11.14 1.79 0.57
C ALA A 326 12.02 1.85 -0.70
N ASP A 327 11.99 0.82 -1.53
CA ASP A 327 12.80 0.75 -2.74
C ASP A 327 12.52 1.91 -3.70
N SER A 328 11.26 2.32 -3.82
CA SER A 328 10.87 3.44 -4.70
C SER A 328 11.55 4.74 -4.28
N ILE A 329 11.47 5.16 -3.01
CA ILE A 329 12.12 6.40 -2.57
C ILE A 329 13.63 6.33 -2.74
N ARG A 330 14.24 5.16 -2.52
CA ARG A 330 15.68 4.99 -2.64
C ARG A 330 16.13 5.05 -4.10
N VAL A 331 15.53 4.28 -4.99
CA VAL A 331 15.93 4.25 -6.40
C VAL A 331 15.64 5.59 -7.12
N GLU A 332 14.42 6.11 -6.98
CA GLU A 332 14.04 7.39 -7.60
C GLU A 332 14.86 8.56 -7.03
N GLY A 333 15.04 8.56 -5.70
CA GLY A 333 15.88 9.57 -5.06
C GLY A 333 17.35 9.51 -5.52
N LEU A 334 17.94 8.31 -5.62
CA LEU A 334 19.31 8.13 -6.11
C LEU A 334 19.45 8.55 -7.59
N ARG A 335 18.45 8.25 -8.44
CA ARG A 335 18.40 8.75 -9.81
C ARG A 335 18.42 10.28 -9.85
N LEU A 336 17.61 10.91 -9.00
CA LEU A 336 17.57 12.36 -8.90
C LEU A 336 18.91 12.93 -8.47
N LEU A 337 19.51 12.39 -7.40
CA LEU A 337 20.81 12.85 -6.91
C LEU A 337 21.89 12.72 -8.00
N ALA A 338 21.89 11.62 -8.75
CA ALA A 338 22.82 11.42 -9.86
C ALA A 338 22.56 12.40 -11.02
N LYS A 339 21.30 12.62 -11.39
CA LYS A 339 20.91 13.60 -12.42
C LYS A 339 21.37 15.01 -12.08
N LEU A 340 21.29 15.37 -10.79
CA LEU A 340 21.71 16.68 -10.29
C LEU A 340 23.18 16.72 -9.84
N ARG A 341 23.94 15.64 -10.05
CA ARG A 341 25.36 15.54 -9.72
C ARG A 341 25.67 15.75 -8.23
N ILE A 342 24.81 15.25 -7.36
CA ILE A 342 25.00 15.36 -5.91
C ILE A 342 26.00 14.32 -5.44
N GLU A 343 27.11 14.75 -4.85
CA GLU A 343 28.25 13.90 -4.44
C GLU A 343 27.83 12.79 -3.46
N GLU A 344 27.00 13.11 -2.48
CA GLU A 344 26.54 12.20 -1.44
C GLU A 344 25.73 11.01 -1.99
N GLY A 345 25.17 11.14 -3.18
CA GLY A 345 24.47 10.08 -3.90
C GLY A 345 25.35 8.87 -4.21
N ILE A 346 26.66 9.06 -4.40
CA ILE A 346 27.62 7.98 -4.69
C ILE A 346 27.64 6.98 -3.50
N GLY A 347 27.93 7.49 -2.29
CA GLY A 347 28.00 6.66 -1.09
C GLY A 347 26.65 6.02 -0.72
N ALA A 348 25.54 6.78 -0.86
CA ALA A 348 24.21 6.29 -0.62
C ALA A 348 23.83 5.15 -1.57
N CYS A 349 24.19 5.25 -2.85
CA CYS A 349 23.96 4.21 -3.86
C CYS A 349 24.69 2.89 -3.52
N VAL A 350 25.97 2.98 -3.14
CA VAL A 350 26.76 1.82 -2.73
C VAL A 350 26.19 1.15 -1.49
N LYS A 351 25.85 1.95 -0.48
CA LYS A 351 25.22 1.43 0.76
C LYS A 351 23.92 0.69 0.42
N TYR A 352 23.06 1.29 -0.41
CA TYR A 352 21.80 0.66 -0.76
C TYR A 352 21.99 -0.59 -1.64
N THR A 353 23.00 -0.63 -2.50
CA THR A 353 23.34 -1.83 -3.27
C THR A 353 23.60 -3.04 -2.36
N ARG A 354 24.27 -2.81 -1.22
CA ARG A 354 24.51 -3.84 -0.21
C ARG A 354 23.25 -4.20 0.59
N ASP A 355 22.52 -3.19 1.04
CA ASP A 355 21.45 -3.32 2.06
C ASP A 355 20.05 -3.47 1.46
N GLN A 356 19.93 -3.55 0.13
CA GLN A 356 18.64 -3.65 -0.54
C GLN A 356 17.86 -4.91 -0.18
N ASN A 357 16.54 -4.81 -0.21
CA ASN A 357 15.66 -5.97 -0.13
C ASN A 357 15.99 -6.97 -1.26
N PRO A 358 16.07 -8.28 -0.98
CA PRO A 358 16.38 -9.28 -2.01
C PRO A 358 15.30 -9.43 -3.09
N TRP A 359 14.03 -9.23 -2.76
CA TRP A 359 12.93 -9.30 -3.71
C TRP A 359 13.13 -8.22 -4.80
N ASP A 360 13.00 -8.61 -6.07
CA ASP A 360 13.24 -7.79 -7.26
C ASP A 360 14.65 -7.19 -7.37
N SER A 361 15.61 -7.69 -6.59
CA SER A 361 17.01 -7.21 -6.65
C SER A 361 17.70 -7.54 -7.98
N GLN A 362 17.16 -8.49 -8.76
CA GLN A 362 17.61 -8.77 -10.14
C GLN A 362 17.41 -7.55 -11.06
N GLU A 363 16.42 -6.72 -10.82
CA GLU A 363 16.17 -5.50 -11.59
C GLU A 363 16.85 -4.29 -10.97
N ARG A 364 16.80 -4.18 -9.64
CA ARG A 364 17.38 -3.03 -8.93
C ARG A 364 18.91 -2.97 -8.99
N THR A 365 19.59 -4.11 -8.89
CA THR A 365 21.06 -4.09 -8.92
C THR A 365 21.60 -3.48 -10.21
N PRO A 366 21.15 -3.86 -11.42
CA PRO A 366 21.57 -3.20 -12.66
C PRO A 366 21.23 -1.71 -12.70
N GLU A 367 20.08 -1.32 -12.14
CA GLU A 367 19.69 0.09 -12.10
C GLU A 367 20.60 0.93 -11.20
N LEU A 368 20.93 0.43 -10.01
CA LEU A 368 21.87 1.08 -9.10
C LEU A 368 23.26 1.20 -9.74
N MET A 369 23.69 0.18 -10.50
CA MET A 369 24.95 0.23 -11.22
C MET A 369 24.96 1.28 -12.34
N LYS A 370 23.85 1.47 -13.05
CA LYS A 370 23.72 2.58 -14.02
C LYS A 370 23.79 3.95 -13.34
N ILE A 371 23.14 4.08 -12.17
CA ILE A 371 23.21 5.31 -11.38
C ILE A 371 24.65 5.63 -11.01
N LEU A 372 25.42 4.67 -10.52
CA LEU A 372 26.84 4.86 -10.19
C LEU A 372 27.68 5.22 -11.41
N LEU A 373 27.47 4.56 -12.56
CA LEU A 373 28.19 4.87 -13.79
C LEU A 373 27.99 6.31 -14.26
N SER A 374 26.83 6.90 -14.00
CA SER A 374 26.54 8.29 -14.38
C SER A 374 27.39 9.34 -13.64
N TYR A 375 28.05 8.97 -12.54
CA TYR A 375 29.03 9.81 -11.84
C TYR A 375 30.42 9.78 -12.44
N GLY A 376 30.66 8.92 -13.44
CA GLY A 376 31.92 8.82 -14.15
C GLY A 376 33.10 8.45 -13.24
N ALA A 377 34.22 9.12 -13.40
CA ALA A 377 35.47 8.88 -12.65
C ALA A 377 35.32 9.12 -11.13
N HIS A 378 34.36 9.90 -10.68
CA HIS A 378 34.13 10.13 -9.25
C HIS A 378 33.71 8.83 -8.50
N ALA A 379 33.06 7.89 -9.20
CA ALA A 379 32.72 6.60 -8.64
C ALA A 379 33.94 5.68 -8.38
N LYS A 380 35.15 6.03 -8.85
CA LYS A 380 36.38 5.28 -8.56
C LYS A 380 36.69 5.21 -7.07
N SER A 381 36.28 6.20 -6.30
CA SER A 381 36.47 6.25 -4.85
C SER A 381 35.77 5.11 -4.11
N VAL A 382 34.73 4.52 -4.68
CA VAL A 382 33.92 3.45 -4.04
C VAL A 382 34.19 2.06 -4.61
N ILE A 383 35.14 1.89 -5.51
CA ILE A 383 35.54 0.57 -6.05
C ILE A 383 35.92 -0.43 -4.97
N PRO A 384 36.69 -0.09 -3.91
CA PRO A 384 36.99 -1.04 -2.85
C PRO A 384 35.77 -1.60 -2.14
N GLU A 385 34.71 -0.78 -1.94
CA GLU A 385 33.48 -1.23 -1.31
C GLU A 385 32.62 -2.06 -2.28
N LEU A 386 32.53 -1.68 -3.54
CA LEU A 386 31.86 -2.45 -4.59
C LEU A 386 32.50 -3.85 -4.74
N THR A 387 33.83 -3.94 -4.62
CA THR A 387 34.54 -5.22 -4.67
C THR A 387 34.11 -6.12 -3.52
N LYS A 388 34.03 -5.58 -2.30
CA LYS A 388 33.53 -6.34 -1.14
C LYS A 388 32.09 -6.81 -1.31
N ILE A 389 31.24 -5.97 -1.92
CA ILE A 389 29.83 -6.32 -2.22
C ILE A 389 29.77 -7.46 -3.25
N ALA A 390 30.58 -7.41 -4.31
CA ALA A 390 30.66 -8.50 -5.29
C ALA A 390 31.16 -9.79 -4.65
N ASP A 391 32.20 -9.73 -3.82
CA ASP A 391 32.73 -10.89 -3.08
C ASP A 391 31.69 -11.49 -2.13
N TYR A 392 30.89 -10.63 -1.49
CA TYR A 392 29.78 -11.08 -0.63
C TYR A 392 28.73 -11.82 -1.45
N PHE A 393 28.29 -11.26 -2.58
CA PHE A 393 27.32 -11.92 -3.45
C PHE A 393 27.82 -13.28 -3.99
N GLU A 394 29.12 -13.43 -4.29
CA GLU A 394 29.69 -14.68 -4.76
C GLU A 394 29.76 -15.76 -3.67
N LYS A 395 29.85 -15.36 -2.40
CA LYS A 395 30.01 -16.29 -1.25
C LYS A 395 28.68 -16.62 -0.55
N GLU A 396 27.61 -15.87 -0.83
CA GLU A 396 26.32 -16.06 -0.17
C GLU A 396 25.63 -17.31 -0.72
N GLU A 397 25.53 -18.36 0.10
CA GLU A 397 24.96 -19.65 -0.31
C GLU A 397 23.62 -19.99 0.35
N LYS A 398 23.20 -19.22 1.38
CA LYS A 398 22.15 -19.70 2.30
C LYS A 398 20.79 -19.07 2.10
N ASN A 399 20.70 -17.84 1.61
CA ASN A 399 19.46 -17.06 1.71
C ASN A 399 18.79 -16.74 0.37
N PHE A 400 19.46 -17.01 -0.77
CA PHE A 400 18.96 -16.63 -2.10
C PHE A 400 19.30 -17.65 -3.17
N PRO A 401 18.54 -17.69 -4.27
CA PRO A 401 18.90 -18.50 -5.43
C PRO A 401 20.33 -18.17 -5.89
N LYS A 402 21.14 -19.17 -6.06
CA LYS A 402 22.57 -19.04 -6.44
C LYS A 402 22.75 -18.25 -7.75
N GLU A 403 21.86 -18.47 -8.71
CA GLU A 403 21.87 -17.78 -10.00
C GLU A 403 21.66 -16.28 -9.85
N LEU A 404 20.77 -15.86 -8.94
CA LEU A 404 20.53 -14.45 -8.63
C LEU A 404 21.81 -13.79 -8.06
N MET A 405 22.46 -14.46 -7.13
CA MET A 405 23.67 -13.93 -6.48
C MET A 405 24.83 -13.83 -7.48
N ILE A 406 25.01 -14.84 -8.34
CA ILE A 406 26.00 -14.80 -9.41
C ILE A 406 25.72 -13.65 -10.39
N MET A 407 24.48 -13.46 -10.79
CA MET A 407 24.08 -12.36 -11.67
C MET A 407 24.39 -11.00 -11.05
N LYS A 408 24.04 -10.80 -9.77
CA LYS A 408 24.31 -9.56 -9.04
C LYS A 408 25.83 -9.29 -8.93
N ALA A 409 26.60 -10.30 -8.55
CA ALA A 409 28.06 -10.20 -8.47
C ALA A 409 28.67 -9.82 -9.83
N LYS A 410 28.25 -10.48 -10.90
CA LYS A 410 28.69 -10.19 -12.27
C LYS A 410 28.38 -8.74 -12.66
N CYS A 411 27.16 -8.28 -12.40
CA CYS A 411 26.73 -6.92 -12.68
C CYS A 411 27.63 -5.88 -11.97
N VAL A 412 27.91 -6.07 -10.68
CA VAL A 412 28.78 -5.19 -9.90
C VAL A 412 30.21 -5.21 -10.47
N ARG A 413 30.77 -6.40 -10.80
CA ARG A 413 32.11 -6.50 -11.37
C ARG A 413 32.26 -5.85 -12.74
N GLU A 414 31.24 -5.97 -13.59
CA GLU A 414 31.22 -5.29 -14.90
C GLU A 414 31.19 -3.77 -14.72
N THR A 415 30.44 -3.30 -13.74
CA THR A 415 30.37 -1.88 -13.38
C THR A 415 31.71 -1.35 -12.85
N ILE A 416 32.40 -2.11 -11.99
CA ILE A 416 33.75 -1.74 -11.52
C ILE A 416 34.67 -1.51 -12.72
N ARG A 417 34.73 -2.44 -13.66
CA ARG A 417 35.58 -2.31 -14.88
C ARG A 417 35.22 -1.07 -15.70
N ALA A 418 33.93 -0.78 -15.83
CA ALA A 418 33.46 0.41 -16.55
C ALA A 418 33.85 1.72 -15.83
N ILE A 419 33.73 1.73 -14.48
CA ILE A 419 34.15 2.87 -13.64
C ILE A 419 35.68 3.09 -13.76
N GLU A 420 36.47 2.01 -13.69
CA GLU A 420 37.96 2.10 -13.85
C GLU A 420 38.35 2.72 -15.17
N ALA A 421 37.67 2.34 -16.26
CA ALA A 421 37.90 2.86 -17.61
C ALA A 421 37.36 4.29 -17.81
N SER A 422 36.49 4.79 -16.93
CA SER A 422 35.89 6.11 -17.10
C SER A 422 36.89 7.22 -16.92
N THR A 423 36.88 8.17 -17.86
CA THR A 423 37.64 9.42 -17.83
C THR A 423 36.77 10.65 -17.60
N GLU A 424 35.45 10.49 -17.69
CA GLU A 424 34.54 11.59 -17.48
C GLU A 424 34.49 11.97 -15.99
N SER A 425 34.64 13.26 -15.69
CA SER A 425 34.60 13.81 -14.34
C SER A 425 33.64 15.01 -14.30
N PRO A 426 32.34 14.78 -14.31
CA PRO A 426 31.39 15.88 -14.23
C PRO A 426 31.53 16.63 -12.90
N GLU A 427 31.34 17.96 -12.93
CA GLU A 427 31.34 18.75 -11.69
C GLU A 427 30.28 18.25 -10.72
N LEU A 428 30.68 18.01 -9.47
CA LEU A 428 29.79 17.57 -8.41
C LEU A 428 29.34 18.72 -7.51
N ILE A 429 28.12 18.59 -6.99
CA ILE A 429 27.52 19.52 -6.03
C ILE A 429 27.44 18.80 -4.69
N ARG A 430 27.90 19.45 -3.62
CA ARG A 430 27.75 18.97 -2.25
C ARG A 430 26.47 19.50 -1.63
N LEU A 431 25.78 18.65 -0.91
CA LEU A 431 24.69 19.08 -0.03
C LEU A 431 25.26 19.95 1.08
N LYS A 432 24.62 21.10 1.32
CA LYS A 432 24.99 22.01 2.40
C LYS A 432 24.26 21.69 3.68
#